data_d13d1d0f589870caee6e00cdb5fad12f
#
_entry.id   d13d1d0f589870caee6e00cdb5fad12f
#
_cell.length_a   1.000
_cell.length_b   1.000
_cell.length_c   1.000
_cell.angle_alpha   90.00
_cell.angle_beta   90.00
_cell.angle_gamma   90.00
#
_symmetry.space_group_name_H-M   'P 1'
#
loop_
_entity.id
_entity.type
_entity.pdbx_description
1 polymer ?
#
loop_
_entity_poly.entity_id
_entity_poly.type
_entity_poly.pdbx_seq_one_letter_code
_entity_poly.pdbx_strand_id
1 'polypeptide(L)'
;LWDIYNRDGFHQSYYKQRNGRSMMALENEKSAGIIRNEELFTRIRKEYMDKKTPVLIRGTMSLYNGCPAILEVQAGDCRVTVEGETVQTAMNCPLGEERIRRQMEKTGGSGFMFEKLDIFMGDDIFLPMQQLNHLRRQGLEALEEEMLRPWKQRKAKERDLKDIPETEKPVSYTHL
;
A
#
# COMPACT_ATOMS: atom_id res chain seq x y z
N LEU A 1 18.69 17.46 2.70
CA LEU A 1 17.76 17.97 3.71
C LEU A 1 17.36 19.42 3.43
N TRP A 2 18.31 20.31 3.13
CA TRP A 2 18.04 21.73 2.84
C TRP A 2 17.11 21.91 1.63
N ASP A 3 17.27 21.12 0.58
CA ASP A 3 16.50 21.19 -0.65
C ASP A 3 15.02 20.74 -0.48
N ILE A 4 14.75 20.01 0.60
CA ILE A 4 13.40 19.48 0.90
C ILE A 4 12.69 20.41 1.92
N TYR A 5 13.47 21.20 2.67
CA TYR A 5 12.93 22.01 3.74
C TYR A 5 12.20 23.23 3.20
N ASN A 6 10.92 23.30 3.50
CA ASN A 6 10.01 24.31 2.94
C ASN A 6 9.75 25.48 3.92
N ARG A 7 10.80 26.01 4.54
CA ARG A 7 10.74 27.20 5.40
C ARG A 7 11.66 28.28 4.87
N ASP A 8 11.21 29.52 5.00
CA ASP A 8 12.02 30.70 4.68
C ASP A 8 13.21 30.82 5.63
N GLY A 9 14.33 30.28 5.18
CA GLY A 9 15.59 30.42 5.85
C GLY A 9 15.68 29.89 7.29
N PHE A 10 16.89 29.78 7.77
CA PHE A 10 17.17 29.52 9.18
C PHE A 10 17.67 30.83 9.81
N HIS A 11 17.05 31.24 10.86
CA HIS A 11 17.54 32.35 11.66
C HIS A 11 18.10 31.86 12.99
N GLN A 12 19.14 32.55 13.47
CA GLN A 12 19.81 32.23 14.73
C GLN A 12 19.28 33.05 15.90
N SER A 13 18.15 33.74 15.70
CA SER A 13 17.63 34.70 16.68
C SER A 13 17.34 34.05 18.02
N TYR A 14 16.83 32.82 18.02
CA TYR A 14 16.55 32.09 19.25
C TYR A 14 17.80 31.75 20.07
N TYR A 15 18.93 31.55 19.40
CA TYR A 15 20.20 31.29 20.09
C TYR A 15 20.87 32.56 20.57
N LYS A 16 20.67 33.68 19.88
CA LYS A 16 21.34 34.94 20.16
C LYS A 16 20.58 35.82 21.14
N GLN A 17 19.24 35.78 21.10
CA GLN A 17 18.37 36.62 21.94
C GLN A 17 17.16 35.83 22.44
N ARG A 18 16.85 35.99 23.71
CA ARG A 18 15.57 35.53 24.26
C ARG A 18 14.48 36.50 23.86
N ASN A 19 13.42 36.01 23.19
CA ASN A 19 12.20 36.76 22.89
C ASN A 19 12.42 38.12 22.20
N GLY A 20 13.22 38.15 21.15
CA GLY A 20 13.46 39.36 20.37
C GLY A 20 12.49 39.55 19.21
N ARG A 21 12.34 40.80 18.78
CA ARG A 21 11.51 41.20 17.63
C ARG A 21 11.90 40.51 16.33
N SER A 22 13.19 40.09 16.22
CA SER A 22 13.74 39.31 15.12
C SER A 22 13.22 37.86 15.03
N MET A 23 12.46 37.41 16.04
CA MET A 23 11.83 36.08 16.02
C MET A 23 10.45 36.10 15.37
N MET A 24 9.89 37.28 15.11
CA MET A 24 8.60 37.46 14.49
C MET A 24 8.75 38.02 13.09
N ALA A 25 8.16 37.36 12.10
CA ALA A 25 7.98 37.95 10.78
C ALA A 25 6.89 39.02 10.87
N LEU A 26 7.29 40.27 11.14
CA LEU A 26 6.34 41.40 11.32
C LEU A 26 5.98 42.08 10.01
N GLU A 27 6.68 41.78 8.94
CA GLU A 27 6.41 42.36 7.64
C GLU A 27 5.83 41.31 6.72
N ASN A 28 4.74 41.70 6.06
CA ASN A 28 4.27 41.06 4.84
C ASN A 28 5.24 41.34 3.67
N GLU A 29 6.55 41.21 3.89
CA GLU A 29 7.37 40.82 2.77
C GLU A 29 6.73 39.55 2.29
N LYS A 30 6.03 39.64 1.15
CA LYS A 30 5.61 38.49 0.35
C LYS A 30 6.85 37.60 0.34
N SER A 31 6.88 36.64 1.22
CA SER A 31 7.98 35.71 1.40
C SER A 31 8.41 35.34 -0.01
N ALA A 32 9.62 35.74 -0.40
CA ALA A 32 10.10 35.56 -1.76
C ALA A 32 9.86 34.11 -2.05
N GLY A 33 8.83 33.86 -2.83
CA GLY A 33 7.98 32.69 -2.79
C GLY A 33 8.79 31.46 -2.55
N ILE A 34 8.47 30.71 -1.50
CA ILE A 34 9.16 29.48 -1.10
C ILE A 34 9.58 28.78 -2.38
N ILE A 35 10.86 28.87 -2.72
CA ILE A 35 11.39 28.28 -3.95
C ILE A 35 11.36 26.76 -3.71
N ARG A 36 10.20 26.20 -4.00
CA ARG A 36 10.03 24.76 -3.94
C ARG A 36 10.90 24.16 -5.04
N ASN A 37 11.79 23.27 -4.68
CA ASN A 37 12.60 22.57 -5.66
C ASN A 37 11.72 21.55 -6.40
N GLU A 38 10.90 22.04 -7.35
CA GLU A 38 9.95 21.24 -8.12
C GLU A 38 10.64 20.11 -8.90
N GLU A 39 11.89 20.34 -9.34
CA GLU A 39 12.66 19.31 -10.03
C GLU A 39 12.97 18.13 -9.09
N LEU A 40 13.43 18.44 -7.88
CA LEU A 40 13.71 17.41 -6.86
C LEU A 40 12.43 16.64 -6.49
N PHE A 41 11.33 17.36 -6.24
CA PHE A 41 10.04 16.72 -5.90
C PHE A 41 9.51 15.86 -7.06
N THR A 42 9.64 16.32 -8.29
CA THR A 42 9.25 15.56 -9.47
C THR A 42 10.10 14.30 -9.62
N ARG A 43 11.41 14.40 -9.40
CA ARG A 43 12.33 13.27 -9.43
C ARG A 43 11.98 12.25 -8.34
N ILE A 44 11.80 12.70 -7.08
CA ILE A 44 11.44 11.83 -5.96
C ILE A 44 10.11 11.13 -6.23
N ARG A 45 9.10 11.86 -6.71
CA ARG A 45 7.80 11.28 -7.07
C ARG A 45 7.97 10.19 -8.11
N LYS A 46 8.66 10.48 -9.21
CA LYS A 46 8.89 9.52 -10.30
C LYS A 46 9.69 8.30 -9.86
N GLU A 47 10.66 8.49 -8.97
CA GLU A 47 11.56 7.43 -8.55
C GLU A 47 10.97 6.53 -7.45
N TYR A 48 10.22 7.09 -6.51
CA TYR A 48 9.76 6.37 -5.32
C TYR A 48 8.24 6.19 -5.25
N MET A 49 7.46 7.09 -5.84
CA MET A 49 5.99 7.01 -5.76
C MET A 49 5.35 6.42 -7.00
N ASP A 50 5.86 6.78 -8.20
CA ASP A 50 5.28 6.32 -9.47
C ASP A 50 5.79 4.93 -9.86
N LYS A 51 6.97 4.53 -9.39
CA LYS A 51 7.47 3.16 -9.54
C LYS A 51 6.77 2.23 -8.56
N LYS A 52 5.60 1.79 -8.92
CA LYS A 52 4.97 0.66 -8.25
C LYS A 52 5.69 -0.61 -8.69
N THR A 53 6.58 -1.12 -7.85
CA THR A 53 7.12 -2.47 -8.03
C THR A 53 6.06 -3.45 -7.55
N PRO A 54 5.39 -4.19 -8.46
CA PRO A 54 4.35 -5.13 -8.05
C PRO A 54 4.97 -6.27 -7.23
N VAL A 55 4.22 -6.74 -6.26
CA VAL A 55 4.57 -7.97 -5.53
C VAL A 55 4.29 -9.16 -6.45
N LEU A 56 5.29 -10.00 -6.67
CA LEU A 56 5.15 -11.20 -7.48
C LEU A 56 4.39 -12.26 -6.69
N ILE A 57 3.35 -12.81 -7.30
CA ILE A 57 2.48 -13.83 -6.69
C ILE A 57 2.41 -15.06 -7.57
N ARG A 58 2.17 -16.20 -6.93
CA ARG A 58 1.83 -17.46 -7.61
C ARG A 58 0.37 -17.74 -7.37
N GLY A 59 -0.31 -18.20 -8.41
CA GLY A 59 -1.71 -18.58 -8.35
C GLY A 59 -1.95 -19.99 -8.81
N THR A 60 -2.90 -20.67 -8.17
CA THR A 60 -3.45 -21.94 -8.61
C THR A 60 -4.95 -21.83 -8.68
N MET A 61 -5.52 -22.12 -9.82
CA MET A 61 -6.97 -22.04 -10.05
C MET A 61 -7.53 -23.41 -10.38
N SER A 62 -8.62 -23.80 -9.72
CA SER A 62 -9.31 -25.07 -9.94
C SER A 62 -10.75 -24.81 -10.34
N LEU A 63 -11.15 -25.33 -11.51
CA LEU A 63 -12.47 -25.15 -12.12
C LEU A 63 -13.01 -26.49 -12.59
N TYR A 64 -13.87 -27.10 -11.79
CA TYR A 64 -14.51 -28.38 -12.12
C TYR A 64 -16.02 -28.24 -12.10
N ASN A 65 -16.65 -28.90 -13.04
CA ASN A 65 -18.11 -28.85 -13.21
C ASN A 65 -18.85 -29.28 -11.94
N GLY A 66 -19.84 -28.50 -11.51
CA GLY A 66 -20.61 -28.75 -10.29
C GLY A 66 -19.88 -28.42 -8.98
N CYS A 67 -18.60 -27.98 -9.04
CA CYS A 67 -17.83 -27.57 -7.88
C CYS A 67 -17.69 -26.04 -7.83
N PRO A 68 -17.45 -25.46 -6.65
CA PRO A 68 -17.11 -24.05 -6.57
C PRO A 68 -15.76 -23.79 -7.27
N ALA A 69 -15.65 -22.62 -7.89
CA ALA A 69 -14.39 -22.16 -8.44
C ALA A 69 -13.43 -21.82 -7.29
N ILE A 70 -12.25 -22.43 -7.26
CA ILE A 70 -11.25 -22.21 -6.20
C ILE A 70 -10.06 -21.48 -6.79
N LEU A 71 -9.65 -20.42 -6.08
CA LEU A 71 -8.41 -19.69 -6.37
C LEU A 71 -7.52 -19.68 -5.12
N GLU A 72 -6.34 -20.25 -5.26
CA GLU A 72 -5.27 -20.11 -4.28
C GLU A 72 -4.25 -19.10 -4.80
N VAL A 73 -3.87 -18.14 -3.97
CA VAL A 73 -2.82 -17.15 -4.25
C VAL A 73 -1.78 -17.14 -3.16
N GLN A 74 -0.51 -17.02 -3.55
CA GLN A 74 0.62 -17.05 -2.65
C GLN A 74 1.62 -15.92 -2.96
N ALA A 75 2.08 -15.24 -1.91
CA ALA A 75 3.18 -14.28 -1.95
C ALA A 75 4.15 -14.56 -0.80
N GLY A 76 5.36 -15.03 -1.11
CA GLY A 76 6.30 -15.48 -0.08
C GLY A 76 5.69 -16.58 0.79
N ASP A 77 5.63 -16.33 2.11
CA ASP A 77 5.07 -17.29 3.08
C ASP A 77 3.56 -17.14 3.27
N CYS A 78 2.96 -16.08 2.74
CA CYS A 78 1.53 -15.84 2.84
C CYS A 78 0.79 -16.59 1.75
N ARG A 79 -0.22 -17.39 2.13
CA ARG A 79 -1.07 -18.17 1.23
C ARG A 79 -2.52 -18.01 1.62
N VAL A 80 -3.36 -17.80 0.63
CA VAL A 80 -4.80 -17.63 0.82
C VAL A 80 -5.55 -18.41 -0.24
N THR A 81 -6.63 -19.04 0.16
CA THR A 81 -7.56 -19.76 -0.74
C THR A 81 -8.94 -19.09 -0.64
N VAL A 82 -9.52 -18.79 -1.78
CA VAL A 82 -10.86 -18.22 -1.88
C VAL A 82 -11.73 -19.09 -2.77
N GLU A 83 -13.02 -19.17 -2.42
CA GLU A 83 -14.02 -19.91 -3.17
C GLU A 83 -14.98 -18.93 -3.83
N GLY A 84 -15.32 -19.21 -5.08
CA GLY A 84 -16.27 -18.46 -5.88
C GLY A 84 -17.55 -19.23 -6.16
N GLU A 85 -18.26 -18.77 -7.17
CA GLU A 85 -19.50 -19.41 -7.64
C GLU A 85 -19.23 -20.83 -8.20
N THR A 86 -20.28 -21.64 -8.20
CA THR A 86 -20.25 -22.98 -8.76
C THR A 86 -20.06 -22.95 -10.27
N VAL A 87 -19.08 -23.69 -10.75
CA VAL A 87 -18.79 -23.85 -12.18
C VAL A 87 -19.91 -24.66 -12.83
N GLN A 88 -20.43 -24.16 -13.93
CA GLN A 88 -21.51 -24.78 -14.68
C GLN A 88 -21.00 -25.50 -15.93
N THR A 89 -21.81 -26.41 -16.46
CA THR A 89 -21.52 -27.01 -17.76
C THR A 89 -21.80 -26.00 -18.87
N ALA A 90 -20.91 -25.88 -19.82
CA ALA A 90 -21.08 -25.03 -20.99
C ALA A 90 -22.14 -25.62 -21.93
N MET A 91 -23.12 -24.80 -22.26
CA MET A 91 -24.14 -25.23 -23.27
C MET A 91 -23.69 -24.94 -24.70
N ASN A 92 -23.04 -23.79 -24.96
CA ASN A 92 -22.72 -23.38 -26.32
C ASN A 92 -21.26 -22.97 -26.51
N CYS A 93 -20.61 -22.47 -25.48
CA CYS A 93 -19.25 -21.94 -25.59
C CYS A 93 -18.45 -22.27 -24.32
N PRO A 94 -17.62 -23.30 -24.33
CA PRO A 94 -16.78 -23.63 -23.19
C PRO A 94 -15.74 -22.53 -22.93
N LEU A 95 -15.40 -22.40 -21.67
CA LEU A 95 -14.39 -21.43 -21.22
C LEU A 95 -12.99 -21.99 -21.44
N GLY A 96 -12.22 -21.37 -22.33
CA GLY A 96 -10.84 -21.79 -22.61
C GLY A 96 -9.85 -21.24 -21.60
N GLU A 97 -8.79 -22.04 -21.35
CA GLU A 97 -7.71 -21.70 -20.41
C GLU A 97 -7.06 -20.34 -20.70
N GLU A 98 -6.77 -20.04 -21.96
CA GLU A 98 -6.17 -18.74 -22.35
C GLU A 98 -7.03 -17.56 -21.97
N ARG A 99 -8.35 -17.71 -22.06
CA ARG A 99 -9.31 -16.65 -21.71
C ARG A 99 -9.33 -16.42 -20.21
N ILE A 100 -9.26 -17.49 -19.43
CA ILE A 100 -9.17 -17.44 -17.96
C ILE A 100 -7.84 -16.77 -17.60
N ARG A 101 -6.72 -17.23 -18.11
CA ARG A 101 -5.38 -16.71 -17.84
C ARG A 101 -5.32 -15.22 -18.13
N ARG A 102 -5.73 -14.81 -19.31
CA ARG A 102 -5.77 -13.39 -19.72
C ARG A 102 -6.63 -12.51 -18.80
N GLN A 103 -7.69 -13.09 -18.22
CA GLN A 103 -8.56 -12.36 -17.31
C GLN A 103 -7.97 -12.29 -15.89
N MET A 104 -7.33 -13.34 -15.43
CA MET A 104 -6.69 -13.39 -14.11
C MET A 104 -5.43 -12.50 -14.04
N GLU A 105 -4.67 -12.42 -15.12
CA GLU A 105 -3.47 -11.57 -15.21
C GLU A 105 -3.76 -10.06 -15.20
N LYS A 106 -5.02 -9.65 -15.36
CA LYS A 106 -5.43 -8.24 -15.27
C LYS A 106 -5.43 -7.74 -13.82
N THR A 107 -4.26 -7.71 -13.20
CA THR A 107 -4.09 -7.27 -11.80
C THR A 107 -3.86 -5.77 -11.64
N GLY A 108 -4.01 -4.99 -12.71
CA GLY A 108 -3.75 -3.55 -12.73
C GLY A 108 -4.41 -2.80 -11.56
N GLY A 109 -3.60 -2.05 -10.79
CA GLY A 109 -4.05 -1.27 -9.64
C GLY A 109 -4.02 -1.99 -8.29
N SER A 110 -3.86 -3.32 -8.24
CA SER A 110 -3.83 -4.08 -6.98
C SER A 110 -2.46 -4.14 -6.31
N GLY A 111 -1.40 -3.69 -6.99
CA GLY A 111 -0.04 -3.83 -6.46
C GLY A 111 0.56 -5.24 -6.59
N PHE A 112 -0.16 -6.20 -7.17
CA PHE A 112 0.27 -7.57 -7.40
C PHE A 112 0.46 -7.87 -8.89
N MET A 113 1.33 -8.83 -9.20
CA MET A 113 1.52 -9.38 -10.55
C MET A 113 1.77 -10.87 -10.47
N PHE A 114 1.05 -11.64 -11.28
CA PHE A 114 1.28 -13.08 -11.36
C PHE A 114 2.64 -13.39 -12.01
N GLU A 115 3.52 -14.04 -11.25
CA GLU A 115 4.74 -14.66 -11.76
C GLU A 115 4.40 -15.98 -12.47
N LYS A 116 3.49 -16.74 -11.84
CA LYS A 116 3.01 -18.02 -12.34
C LYS A 116 1.54 -18.23 -11.99
N LEU A 117 0.77 -18.72 -12.96
CA LEU A 117 -0.62 -19.09 -12.76
C LEU A 117 -0.87 -20.47 -13.35
N ASP A 118 -1.10 -21.44 -12.49
CA ASP A 118 -1.46 -22.81 -12.87
C ASP A 118 -2.99 -22.92 -12.87
N ILE A 119 -3.55 -23.42 -13.96
CA ILE A 119 -5.01 -23.54 -14.14
C ILE A 119 -5.35 -25.02 -14.33
N PHE A 120 -6.12 -25.56 -13.41
CA PHE A 120 -6.69 -26.90 -13.48
C PHE A 120 -8.17 -26.78 -13.80
N MET A 121 -8.59 -27.34 -14.91
CA MET A 121 -9.96 -27.23 -15.36
C MET A 121 -10.47 -28.52 -15.94
N GLY A 122 -11.76 -28.76 -15.77
CA GLY A 122 -12.47 -29.85 -16.45
C GLY A 122 -12.87 -29.47 -17.88
N ASP A 123 -13.40 -30.45 -18.60
CA ASP A 123 -13.94 -30.23 -19.94
C ASP A 123 -15.31 -29.53 -19.87
N ASP A 124 -15.66 -28.79 -20.92
CA ASP A 124 -16.96 -28.15 -21.11
C ASP A 124 -17.46 -27.32 -19.94
N ILE A 125 -16.56 -26.54 -19.30
CA ILE A 125 -16.92 -25.67 -18.20
C ILE A 125 -17.40 -24.28 -18.67
N PHE A 126 -18.28 -23.69 -17.88
CA PHE A 126 -18.73 -22.31 -18.04
C PHE A 126 -18.70 -21.58 -16.70
N LEU A 127 -18.08 -20.40 -16.69
CA LEU A 127 -18.14 -19.45 -15.59
C LEU A 127 -18.23 -18.03 -16.17
N PRO A 128 -19.17 -17.18 -15.72
CA PRO A 128 -19.26 -15.79 -16.16
C PRO A 128 -17.98 -15.01 -15.87
N MET A 129 -17.58 -14.14 -16.80
CA MET A 129 -16.38 -13.31 -16.63
C MET A 129 -16.42 -12.41 -15.40
N GLN A 130 -17.63 -12.00 -14.99
CA GLN A 130 -17.81 -11.21 -13.78
C GLN A 130 -17.42 -12.01 -12.53
N GLN A 131 -17.73 -13.30 -12.48
CA GLN A 131 -17.39 -14.18 -11.37
C GLN A 131 -15.88 -14.43 -11.30
N LEU A 132 -15.22 -14.61 -12.45
CA LEU A 132 -13.76 -14.67 -12.50
C LEU A 132 -13.09 -13.40 -11.96
N ASN A 133 -13.63 -12.24 -12.33
CA ASN A 133 -13.13 -10.96 -11.83
C ASN A 133 -13.36 -10.80 -10.32
N HIS A 134 -14.50 -11.23 -9.84
CA HIS A 134 -14.84 -11.19 -8.42
C HIS A 134 -13.90 -12.08 -7.63
N LEU A 135 -13.73 -13.33 -8.06
CA LEU A 135 -12.82 -14.30 -7.43
C LEU A 135 -11.37 -13.78 -7.37
N ARG A 136 -10.88 -13.20 -8.48
CA ARG A 136 -9.56 -12.58 -8.51
C ARG A 136 -9.45 -11.45 -7.48
N ARG A 137 -10.43 -10.53 -7.43
CA ARG A 137 -10.40 -9.41 -6.47
C ARG A 137 -10.42 -9.92 -5.04
N GLN A 138 -11.30 -10.83 -4.71
CA GLN A 138 -11.37 -11.46 -3.39
C GLN A 138 -10.04 -12.11 -2.99
N GLY A 139 -9.41 -12.86 -3.91
CA GLY A 139 -8.13 -13.51 -3.65
C GLY A 139 -7.02 -12.50 -3.37
N LEU A 140 -6.93 -11.43 -4.15
CA LEU A 140 -5.92 -10.40 -3.97
C LEU A 140 -6.15 -9.56 -2.71
N GLU A 141 -7.38 -9.22 -2.38
CA GLU A 141 -7.75 -8.51 -1.14
C GLU A 141 -7.45 -9.36 0.09
N ALA A 142 -7.82 -10.63 0.08
CA ALA A 142 -7.52 -11.54 1.17
C ALA A 142 -6.01 -11.76 1.36
N LEU A 143 -5.24 -11.83 0.27
CA LEU A 143 -3.78 -11.91 0.33
C LEU A 143 -3.16 -10.65 0.94
N GLU A 144 -3.64 -9.48 0.54
CA GLU A 144 -3.20 -8.20 1.11
C GLU A 144 -3.48 -8.13 2.61
N GLU A 145 -4.68 -8.54 3.04
CA GLU A 145 -5.03 -8.60 4.46
C GLU A 145 -4.13 -9.53 5.25
N GLU A 146 -3.85 -10.72 4.71
CA GLU A 146 -2.98 -11.69 5.35
C GLU A 146 -1.54 -11.17 5.48
N MET A 147 -1.01 -10.53 4.43
CA MET A 147 0.31 -9.90 4.44
C MET A 147 0.39 -8.74 5.45
N LEU A 148 -0.68 -7.98 5.60
CA LEU A 148 -0.74 -6.85 6.52
C LEU A 148 -1.08 -7.25 7.97
N ARG A 149 -1.57 -8.46 8.20
CA ARG A 149 -1.98 -8.94 9.53
C ARG A 149 -0.90 -8.79 10.61
N PRO A 150 0.37 -9.14 10.38
CA PRO A 150 1.43 -8.96 11.38
C PRO A 150 1.65 -7.51 11.77
N TRP A 151 1.44 -6.58 10.84
CA TRP A 151 1.59 -5.15 11.07
C TRP A 151 0.41 -4.56 11.83
N LYS A 152 -0.82 -4.99 11.49
CA LYS A 152 -2.05 -4.56 12.17
C LYS A 152 -2.12 -5.05 13.62
N GLN A 153 -1.51 -6.21 13.91
CA GLN A 153 -1.50 -6.82 15.25
C GLN A 153 -0.33 -6.37 16.13
N ARG A 154 0.53 -5.47 15.66
CA ARG A 154 1.61 -4.91 16.48
C ARG A 154 1.03 -4.19 17.68
N LYS A 155 1.14 -4.79 18.84
CA LYS A 155 0.93 -4.09 20.11
C LYS A 155 2.03 -3.05 20.26
N ALA A 156 1.65 -1.81 20.55
CA ALA A 156 2.63 -0.80 20.95
C ALA A 156 3.44 -1.39 22.11
N LYS A 157 4.78 -1.37 22.01
CA LYS A 157 5.62 -1.71 23.15
C LYS A 157 5.25 -0.73 24.25
N GLU A 158 4.69 -1.23 25.36
CA GLU A 158 4.55 -0.43 26.57
C GLU A 158 5.96 0.08 26.90
N ARG A 159 6.16 1.38 26.70
CA ARG A 159 7.35 2.02 27.24
C ARG A 159 7.17 2.04 28.74
N ASP A 160 8.06 1.35 29.45
CA ASP A 160 8.18 1.52 30.88
C ASP A 160 8.52 2.98 31.14
N LEU A 161 7.51 3.74 31.59
CA LEU A 161 7.67 5.17 31.94
C LEU A 161 8.67 5.40 33.06
N LYS A 162 9.14 4.31 33.71
CA LYS A 162 10.18 4.33 34.74
C LYS A 162 11.56 4.73 34.23
N ASP A 163 11.82 4.65 32.93
CA ASP A 163 13.10 5.00 32.32
C ASP A 163 13.18 6.47 31.85
N ILE A 164 12.15 7.26 32.10
CA ILE A 164 12.21 8.70 31.85
C ILE A 164 12.80 9.31 33.12
N PRO A 165 14.07 9.83 33.09
CA PRO A 165 14.61 10.50 34.24
C PRO A 165 13.67 11.67 34.60
N GLU A 166 13.16 11.66 35.81
CA GLU A 166 12.41 12.81 36.34
C GLU A 166 13.34 14.01 36.26
N THR A 167 13.04 14.92 35.36
CA THR A 167 13.73 16.22 35.34
C THR A 167 13.28 16.95 36.60
N GLU A 168 14.11 16.97 37.60
CA GLU A 168 13.89 17.57 38.94
C GLU A 168 13.58 19.07 38.94
N LYS A 169 13.43 19.69 37.79
CA LYS A 169 13.07 21.11 37.72
C LYS A 169 11.86 21.32 36.82
N PRO A 170 10.71 21.63 37.40
CA PRO A 170 9.60 22.11 36.61
C PRO A 170 10.06 23.37 35.86
N VAL A 171 9.96 23.32 34.51
CA VAL A 171 10.20 24.48 33.69
C VAL A 171 9.04 25.46 33.95
N SER A 172 9.28 26.41 34.86
CA SER A 172 8.35 27.49 35.12
C SER A 172 8.34 28.43 33.93
N TYR A 173 7.31 28.33 33.12
CA TYR A 173 7.00 29.38 32.15
C TYR A 173 6.34 30.54 32.89
N THR A 174 7.13 31.40 33.49
CA THR A 174 6.63 32.68 33.98
C THR A 174 6.40 33.57 32.74
N HIS A 175 5.18 33.71 32.36
CA HIS A 175 4.74 34.83 31.52
C HIS A 175 4.83 36.10 32.36
N LEU A 176 5.75 36.99 32.01
CA LEU A 176 5.73 38.42 32.33
C LEU A 176 5.40 39.17 31.06
#